data_89cd40e9f3eb8cee584249e5de8307a3
#
_entry.id   89cd40e9f3eb8cee584249e5de8307a3
#
_cell.length_a   1.000
_cell.length_b   1.000
_cell.length_c   1.000
_cell.angle_alpha   90.00
_cell.angle_beta   90.00
_cell.angle_gamma   90.00
#
_symmetry.space_group_name_H-M   'P 1'
#
loop_
_entity.id
_entity.type
_entity.pdbx_description
1 polymer ?
#
loop_
_entity_poly.entity_id
_entity_poly.type
_entity_poly.pdbx_seq_one_letter_code
_entity_poly.pdbx_strand_id
1 'polypeptide(L)'
;AKRPLMGKAAAEHADVVIVTDDNPRSEDPASIRAAVLQGAPQATEVGDRAEAILRGIDAIGPGDALLISGKGHETGQIIGDDILPFDDVEQASVAVAALDGRLA
;
A
#
# COMPACT_ATOMS: atom_id res chain seq x y z
N ALA A 1 -15.42 5.18 -9.98
CA ALA A 1 -15.66 4.20 -11.05
C ALA A 1 -14.38 3.42 -11.41
N LYS A 2 -13.20 4.06 -11.29
CA LYS A 2 -11.93 3.39 -11.61
C LYS A 2 -11.39 2.54 -10.45
N ARG A 3 -11.78 2.85 -9.22
CA ARG A 3 -11.24 2.18 -8.02
C ARG A 3 -11.54 0.68 -7.98
N PRO A 4 -12.78 0.22 -8.26
CA PRO A 4 -13.02 -1.22 -8.34
C PRO A 4 -12.22 -1.90 -9.45
N LEU A 5 -12.00 -1.22 -10.58
CA LEU A 5 -11.20 -1.76 -11.68
C LEU A 5 -9.72 -1.92 -11.28
N MET A 6 -9.19 -0.99 -10.49
CA MET A 6 -7.83 -1.10 -9.95
C MET A 6 -7.70 -2.32 -9.04
N GLY A 7 -8.66 -2.52 -8.14
CA GLY A 7 -8.68 -3.69 -7.27
C GLY A 7 -8.78 -4.99 -8.05
N LYS A 8 -9.63 -5.02 -9.07
CA LYS A 8 -9.80 -6.19 -9.93
C LYS A 8 -8.50 -6.53 -10.67
N ALA A 9 -7.82 -5.52 -11.23
CA ALA A 9 -6.55 -5.73 -11.91
C ALA A 9 -5.49 -6.31 -10.97
N ALA A 10 -5.39 -5.78 -9.75
CA ALA A 10 -4.47 -6.30 -8.76
C ALA A 10 -4.80 -7.75 -8.40
N ALA A 11 -6.07 -8.07 -8.18
CA ALA A 11 -6.50 -9.43 -7.84
C ALA A 11 -6.21 -10.44 -8.94
N GLU A 12 -6.29 -10.02 -10.21
CA GLU A 12 -6.03 -10.90 -11.35
C GLU A 12 -4.54 -11.19 -11.55
N HIS A 13 -3.65 -10.26 -11.17
CA HIS A 13 -2.23 -10.32 -11.51
C HIS A 13 -1.30 -10.53 -10.31
N ALA A 14 -1.79 -10.48 -9.09
CA ALA A 14 -0.99 -10.68 -7.89
C ALA A 14 -1.52 -11.83 -7.06
N ASP A 15 -0.63 -12.55 -6.39
CA ASP A 15 -1.00 -13.66 -5.51
C ASP A 15 -1.55 -13.14 -4.18
N VAL A 16 -0.97 -12.07 -3.66
CA VAL A 16 -1.39 -11.42 -2.43
C VAL A 16 -1.60 -9.93 -2.70
N VAL A 17 -2.72 -9.39 -2.29
CA VAL A 17 -3.06 -7.98 -2.47
C VAL A 17 -3.31 -7.33 -1.12
N ILE A 18 -2.68 -6.19 -0.89
CA ILE A 18 -2.92 -5.33 0.27
C ILE A 18 -3.42 -3.99 -0.24
N VAL A 19 -4.58 -3.57 0.25
CA VAL A 19 -5.16 -2.26 -0.07
C VAL A 19 -4.87 -1.30 1.08
N THR A 20 -4.27 -0.18 0.77
CA THR A 20 -3.86 0.81 1.77
C THR A 20 -4.16 2.23 1.28
N ASP A 21 -3.85 3.22 2.13
CA ASP A 21 -4.07 4.63 1.81
C ASP A 21 -2.98 5.17 0.90
N ASP A 22 -3.40 5.99 -0.04
CA ASP A 22 -2.58 6.94 -0.78
C ASP A 22 -3.20 8.31 -0.50
N ASN A 23 -2.92 9.32 -1.26
CA ASN A 23 -3.39 10.68 -1.01
C ASN A 23 -4.93 10.78 -0.94
N PRO A 24 -5.57 10.60 0.23
CA PRO A 24 -7.04 10.67 0.32
C PRO A 24 -7.59 12.07 0.14
N ARG A 25 -6.75 13.09 0.36
CA ARG A 25 -7.15 14.50 0.29
C ARG A 25 -8.31 14.77 1.24
N SER A 26 -9.44 15.25 0.74
CA SER A 26 -10.63 15.54 1.56
C SER A 26 -11.62 14.38 1.61
N GLU A 27 -11.36 13.28 0.91
CA GLU A 27 -12.21 12.09 0.98
C GLU A 27 -11.91 11.26 2.22
N ASP A 28 -12.90 10.49 2.67
CA ASP A 28 -12.72 9.53 3.74
C ASP A 28 -11.83 8.37 3.26
N PRO A 29 -10.67 8.15 3.87
CA PRO A 29 -9.77 7.06 3.45
C PRO A 29 -10.43 5.69 3.45
N ALA A 30 -11.27 5.39 4.43
CA ALA A 30 -11.97 4.10 4.51
C ALA A 30 -12.90 3.88 3.31
N SER A 31 -13.57 4.94 2.85
CA SER A 31 -14.44 4.87 1.66
C SER A 31 -13.64 4.59 0.39
N ILE A 32 -12.45 5.17 0.28
CA ILE A 32 -11.55 4.93 -0.86
C ILE A 32 -11.12 3.46 -0.87
N ARG A 33 -10.67 2.94 0.27
CA ARG A 33 -10.25 1.55 0.38
C ARG A 33 -11.41 0.60 0.07
N ALA A 34 -12.60 0.90 0.57
CA ALA A 34 -13.78 0.08 0.30
C ALA A 34 -14.09 0.01 -1.19
N ALA A 35 -13.94 1.10 -1.92
CA ALA A 35 -14.18 1.13 -3.37
C ALA A 35 -13.19 0.23 -4.12
N VAL A 36 -11.92 0.24 -3.74
CA VAL A 36 -10.91 -0.65 -4.34
C VAL A 36 -11.20 -2.11 -3.99
N LEU A 37 -11.60 -2.38 -2.76
CA LEU A 37 -11.93 -3.74 -2.29
C LEU A 37 -13.12 -4.35 -3.01
N GLN A 38 -14.00 -3.54 -3.60
CA GLN A 38 -15.09 -4.07 -4.42
C GLN A 38 -14.57 -4.92 -5.58
N GLY A 39 -13.40 -4.56 -6.14
CA GLY A 39 -12.77 -5.33 -7.20
C GLY A 39 -11.85 -6.45 -6.69
N ALA A 40 -11.46 -6.40 -5.44
CA ALA A 40 -10.54 -7.35 -4.82
C ALA A 40 -11.03 -7.75 -3.43
N PRO A 41 -12.16 -8.47 -3.32
CA PRO A 41 -12.78 -8.76 -2.01
C PRO A 41 -11.93 -9.68 -1.11
N GLN A 42 -10.95 -10.36 -1.68
CA GLN A 42 -10.04 -11.23 -0.92
C GLN A 42 -8.79 -10.49 -0.41
N ALA A 43 -8.62 -9.22 -0.78
CA ALA A 43 -7.45 -8.44 -0.39
C ALA A 43 -7.48 -8.11 1.11
N THR A 44 -6.28 -7.92 1.67
CA THR A 44 -6.12 -7.45 3.05
C THR A 44 -6.18 -5.92 3.07
N GLU A 45 -6.95 -5.36 3.96
CA GLU A 45 -7.04 -3.90 4.14
C GLU A 45 -6.13 -3.47 5.28
N VAL A 46 -5.16 -2.59 4.99
CA VAL A 46 -4.26 -2.00 5.98
C VAL A 46 -4.20 -0.50 5.72
N GLY A 47 -4.91 0.29 6.52
CA GLY A 47 -5.06 1.73 6.28
C GLY A 47 -3.74 2.50 6.36
N ASP A 48 -2.89 2.21 7.34
CA ASP A 48 -1.59 2.87 7.45
C ASP A 48 -0.64 2.34 6.36
N ARG A 49 -0.22 3.23 5.46
CA ARG A 49 0.61 2.88 4.32
C ARG A 49 1.98 2.34 4.73
N ALA A 50 2.61 2.90 5.77
CA ALA A 50 3.89 2.41 6.27
C ALA A 50 3.77 0.97 6.79
N GLU A 51 2.72 0.68 7.55
CA GLU A 51 2.45 -0.68 8.05
C GLU A 51 2.15 -1.64 6.90
N ALA A 52 1.39 -1.19 5.88
CA ALA A 52 1.09 -2.00 4.71
C ALA A 52 2.38 -2.40 3.96
N ILE A 53 3.30 -1.47 3.79
CA ILE A 53 4.60 -1.72 3.15
C ILE A 53 5.40 -2.73 3.98
N LEU A 54 5.46 -2.55 5.29
CA LEU A 54 6.16 -3.47 6.19
C LEU A 54 5.59 -4.89 6.08
N ARG A 55 4.27 -5.03 6.10
CA ARG A 55 3.61 -6.33 5.98
C ARG A 55 3.85 -6.96 4.62
N GLY A 56 3.87 -6.16 3.55
CA GLY A 56 4.15 -6.65 2.21
C GLY A 56 5.56 -7.22 2.09
N ILE A 57 6.54 -6.52 2.65
CA ILE A 57 7.94 -6.97 2.64
C ILE A 57 8.10 -8.22 3.51
N ASP A 58 7.44 -8.29 4.65
CA ASP A 58 7.49 -9.45 5.54
C ASP A 58 6.88 -10.70 4.90
N ALA A 59 5.93 -10.52 3.98
CA ALA A 59 5.21 -11.62 3.33
C ALA A 59 5.99 -12.27 2.20
N ILE A 60 6.98 -11.60 1.62
CA ILE A 60 7.74 -12.13 0.48
C ILE A 60 9.02 -12.81 0.94
N GLY A 61 9.49 -13.75 0.11
CA GLY A 61 10.74 -14.47 0.32
C GLY A 61 11.59 -14.46 -0.94
N PRO A 62 12.72 -15.22 -0.95
CA PRO A 62 13.56 -15.29 -2.14
C PRO A 62 12.78 -15.73 -3.37
N GLY A 63 12.96 -15.00 -4.47
CA GLY A 63 12.26 -15.26 -5.72
C GLY A 63 10.92 -14.55 -5.86
N ASP A 64 10.41 -13.92 -4.80
CA ASP A 64 9.17 -13.15 -4.84
C ASP A 64 9.44 -11.68 -5.17
N ALA A 65 8.39 -10.98 -5.58
CA ALA A 65 8.46 -9.55 -5.88
C ALA A 65 7.31 -8.81 -5.22
N LEU A 66 7.58 -7.61 -4.72
CA LEU A 66 6.57 -6.72 -4.16
C LEU A 66 6.44 -5.48 -5.04
N LEU A 67 5.23 -5.22 -5.51
CA LEU A 67 4.92 -4.00 -6.24
C LEU A 67 4.18 -3.03 -5.31
N ILE A 68 4.73 -1.84 -5.15
CA ILE A 68 4.09 -0.74 -4.42
C ILE A 68 3.64 0.28 -5.45
N SER A 69 2.34 0.51 -5.54
CA SER A 69 1.78 1.37 -6.57
C SER A 69 0.88 2.46 -6.01
N GLY A 70 0.54 3.41 -6.85
CA GLY A 70 -0.33 4.53 -6.53
C GLY A 70 0.43 5.83 -6.31
N LYS A 71 1.52 5.80 -5.54
CA LYS A 71 2.27 7.00 -5.17
C LYS A 71 3.42 7.33 -6.13
N GLY A 72 4.09 6.30 -6.65
CA GLY A 72 5.21 6.51 -7.58
C GLY A 72 6.32 7.35 -6.96
N HIS A 73 6.62 8.50 -7.58
CA HIS A 73 7.66 9.41 -7.14
C HIS A 73 7.18 10.46 -6.13
N GLU A 74 5.92 10.46 -5.75
CA GLU A 74 5.41 11.41 -4.79
C GLU A 74 6.08 11.21 -3.43
N THR A 75 6.48 12.32 -2.78
CA THR A 75 7.18 12.30 -1.50
C THR A 75 6.36 12.84 -0.35
N GLY A 76 5.07 13.09 -0.58
CA GLY A 76 4.15 13.58 0.43
C GLY A 76 2.85 12.79 0.44
N GLN A 77 2.19 12.77 1.58
CA GLN A 77 0.85 12.21 1.71
C GLN A 77 -0.10 13.33 2.11
N ILE A 78 -1.12 13.55 1.28
CA ILE A 78 -2.09 14.61 1.48
C ILE A 78 -3.31 14.05 2.19
N ILE A 79 -3.58 14.54 3.40
CA ILE A 79 -4.74 14.16 4.21
C ILE A 79 -5.48 15.43 4.56
N GLY A 80 -6.64 15.69 3.93
CA GLY A 80 -7.37 16.94 4.06
C GLY A 80 -6.51 18.12 3.60
N ASP A 81 -6.24 19.06 4.49
CA ASP A 81 -5.40 20.24 4.22
C ASP A 81 -3.94 20.02 4.60
N ASP A 82 -3.61 18.87 5.20
CA ASP A 82 -2.27 18.57 5.67
C ASP A 82 -1.47 17.82 4.61
N ILE A 83 -0.19 18.16 4.48
CA ILE A 83 0.76 17.44 3.65
C ILE A 83 1.82 16.86 4.57
N LEU A 84 1.84 15.53 4.67
CA LEU A 84 2.78 14.82 5.53
C LEU A 84 3.91 14.23 4.69
N PRO A 85 5.16 14.30 5.15
CA PRO A 85 6.27 13.65 4.43
C PRO A 85 6.03 12.14 4.33
N PHE A 86 6.08 11.61 3.13
CA PHE A 86 5.96 10.17 2.91
C PHE A 86 6.55 9.80 1.55
N ASP A 87 7.49 8.89 1.56
CA ASP A 87 8.18 8.40 0.36
C ASP A 87 8.19 6.86 0.41
N ASP A 88 7.60 6.21 -0.59
CA ASP A 88 7.49 4.75 -0.64
C ASP A 88 8.87 4.07 -0.62
N VAL A 89 9.84 4.63 -1.34
CA VAL A 89 11.20 4.06 -1.39
C VAL A 89 11.85 4.13 -0.02
N GLU A 90 11.72 5.27 0.66
CA GLU A 90 12.26 5.43 2.01
C GLU A 90 11.59 4.45 3.00
N GLN A 91 10.28 4.35 2.96
CA GLN A 91 9.53 3.44 3.83
C GLN A 91 9.90 1.98 3.58
N ALA A 92 10.04 1.59 2.32
CA ALA A 92 10.45 0.23 1.98
C ALA A 92 11.87 -0.06 2.48
N SER A 93 12.78 0.90 2.35
CA SER A 93 14.16 0.76 2.84
C SER A 93 14.22 0.61 4.37
N VAL A 94 13.44 1.41 5.09
CA VAL A 94 13.34 1.31 6.55
C VAL A 94 12.76 -0.05 6.96
N ALA A 95 11.73 -0.51 6.27
CA ALA A 95 11.09 -1.80 6.57
C ALA A 95 12.06 -2.96 6.35
N VAL A 96 12.82 -2.95 5.26
CA VAL A 96 13.83 -3.98 4.98
C VAL A 96 14.89 -3.99 6.10
N ALA A 97 15.39 -2.83 6.50
CA ALA A 97 16.38 -2.74 7.57
C ALA A 97 15.83 -3.26 8.91
N ALA A 98 14.57 -2.96 9.22
CA ALA A 98 13.94 -3.44 10.46
C ALA A 98 13.80 -4.96 10.47
N LEU A 99 13.40 -5.55 9.34
CA LEU A 99 13.24 -7.00 9.23
C LEU A 99 14.59 -7.72 9.24
N ASP A 100 15.61 -7.17 8.58
CA ASP A 100 16.97 -7.71 8.63
C ASP A 100 17.51 -7.69 10.05
N GLY A 101 17.25 -6.60 10.80
CA GLY A 101 17.64 -6.50 12.19
C GLY A 101 17.02 -7.57 13.09
N ARG A 102 15.78 -7.99 12.80
CA ARG A 102 15.12 -9.07 13.54
C ARG A 102 15.74 -10.43 13.26
N LEU A 103 16.26 -10.61 12.05
CA LEU A 103 16.86 -11.88 11.63
C LEU A 103 18.32 -12.02 12.08
N ALA A 104 18.94 -10.90 12.40
CA ALA A 104 20.31 -10.88 12.90
C ALA A 104 20.34 -11.17 14.39
#